data_8c2f978db8d6a9c3468b6298990896c7
#
_entry.id   8c2f978db8d6a9c3468b6298990896c7
#
_cell.length_a   1.000
_cell.length_b   1.000
_cell.length_c   1.000
_cell.angle_alpha   90.00
_cell.angle_beta   90.00
_cell.angle_gamma   90.00
#
_symmetry.space_group_name_H-M   'P 1'
#
loop_
_entity.id
_entity.type
_entity.pdbx_description
1 polymer ?
#
loop_
_entity_poly.entity_id
_entity_poly.type
_entity_poly.pdbx_seq_one_letter_code
_entity_poly.pdbx_strand_id
1 'polypeptide(L)'
;TIEVVVNDDAGPFVITSQSQPTTWIMGEKVTINWNVAGTDQAPISAKKMKLLLSTDGGETFSITLATGLPNTGKAVIEVPAGTKTTKGRLMLKAEDNIFLAVNAATITIKEDTDDDGDGVYSLHDNCPHTYNPDQTDTDGDGIGDACDDDIDGDGIPNEQDNEIDEVLIPNAFTPNGDGINDFYTIIRAERYPHNTLYIYDTLGNEVYRAEGYKNQWNGYHTNGKRLPQGVYQYLFSTDGSKQQEKRGWLYLNY
;
A
#
# COMPACT_ATOMS: atom_id res chain seq x y z
N THR A 1 45.86 13.48 -21.12
CA THR A 1 46.14 12.97 -19.78
C THR A 1 44.96 13.39 -18.91
N ILE A 2 44.34 12.45 -18.22
CA ILE A 2 43.29 12.74 -17.22
C ILE A 2 43.97 12.58 -15.88
N GLU A 3 43.90 13.60 -15.04
CA GLU A 3 44.34 13.52 -13.65
C GLU A 3 43.26 12.85 -12.80
N VAL A 4 43.63 11.83 -12.03
CA VAL A 4 42.75 11.15 -11.09
C VAL A 4 43.24 11.46 -9.68
N VAL A 5 42.44 12.08 -8.87
CA VAL A 5 42.73 12.35 -7.46
C VAL A 5 42.07 11.24 -6.62
N VAL A 6 42.90 10.56 -5.82
CA VAL A 6 42.42 9.57 -4.84
C VAL A 6 42.08 10.28 -3.53
N ASN A 7 40.93 9.98 -2.96
CA ASN A 7 40.53 10.47 -1.66
C ASN A 7 40.32 9.29 -0.70
N ASP A 8 41.06 9.28 0.39
CA ASP A 8 41.07 8.21 1.39
C ASP A 8 40.00 8.42 2.50
N ASP A 9 39.35 9.58 2.53
CA ASP A 9 38.35 9.93 3.55
C ASP A 9 36.91 9.45 3.17
N ALA A 10 36.74 8.92 1.96
CA ALA A 10 35.45 8.45 1.47
C ALA A 10 35.48 6.98 1.07
N GLY A 11 34.45 6.23 1.47
CA GLY A 11 34.33 4.80 1.12
C GLY A 11 34.19 3.89 2.32
N PRO A 12 33.91 2.60 2.08
CA PRO A 12 33.59 2.02 0.78
C PRO A 12 32.22 2.40 0.28
N PHE A 13 32.13 2.79 -0.97
CA PHE A 13 30.86 2.97 -1.69
C PHE A 13 30.34 1.60 -2.12
N VAL A 14 29.20 1.16 -1.57
CA VAL A 14 28.68 -0.19 -1.78
C VAL A 14 27.14 -0.18 -1.90
N ILE A 15 26.60 -1.06 -2.73
CA ILE A 15 25.17 -1.40 -2.69
C ILE A 15 24.92 -2.29 -1.49
N THR A 16 24.05 -1.87 -0.57
CA THR A 16 23.76 -2.58 0.69
C THR A 16 22.53 -3.49 0.57
N SER A 17 21.60 -3.17 -0.32
CA SER A 17 20.53 -4.09 -0.71
C SER A 17 21.04 -5.18 -1.66
N GLN A 18 20.25 -6.22 -1.90
CA GLN A 18 20.60 -7.38 -2.74
C GLN A 18 21.96 -7.98 -2.38
N SER A 19 22.23 -8.05 -1.06
CA SER A 19 23.44 -8.68 -0.49
C SER A 19 23.30 -10.19 -0.35
N GLN A 20 22.10 -10.72 -0.47
CA GLN A 20 21.74 -12.13 -0.55
C GLN A 20 21.02 -12.42 -1.87
N PRO A 21 21.02 -13.66 -2.36
CA PRO A 21 20.23 -14.04 -3.52
C PRO A 21 18.75 -13.64 -3.33
N THR A 22 18.17 -12.98 -4.32
CA THR A 22 16.80 -12.50 -4.27
C THR A 22 16.09 -12.76 -5.59
N THR A 23 14.76 -12.80 -5.56
CA THR A 23 13.93 -12.88 -6.75
C THR A 23 13.16 -11.59 -6.90
N TRP A 24 13.08 -11.10 -8.12
CA TRP A 24 12.26 -9.97 -8.55
C TRP A 24 11.25 -10.43 -9.59
N ILE A 25 10.10 -9.79 -9.61
CA ILE A 25 9.09 -9.97 -10.64
C ILE A 25 9.13 -8.77 -11.60
N MET A 26 9.01 -9.01 -12.91
CA MET A 26 8.92 -7.92 -13.88
C MET A 26 7.68 -7.06 -13.60
N GLY A 27 7.84 -5.74 -13.55
CA GLY A 27 6.79 -4.79 -13.19
C GLY A 27 6.75 -4.41 -11.72
N GLU A 28 7.33 -5.21 -10.81
CA GLU A 28 7.36 -4.84 -9.40
C GLU A 28 8.23 -3.61 -9.14
N LYS A 29 7.90 -2.87 -8.05
CA LYS A 29 8.72 -1.76 -7.56
C LYS A 29 9.66 -2.26 -6.47
N VAL A 30 10.96 -2.13 -6.71
CA VAL A 30 12.00 -2.55 -5.77
C VAL A 30 12.82 -1.38 -5.26
N THR A 31 13.21 -1.47 -3.99
CA THR A 31 14.07 -0.46 -3.36
C THR A 31 15.53 -0.91 -3.42
N ILE A 32 16.39 -0.03 -3.93
CA ILE A 32 17.82 -0.18 -3.95
C ILE A 32 18.43 0.75 -2.92
N ASN A 33 19.22 0.21 -2.00
CA ASN A 33 19.94 0.98 -0.98
C ASN A 33 21.44 0.87 -1.20
N TRP A 34 22.17 1.94 -0.88
CA TRP A 34 23.63 1.98 -0.92
C TRP A 34 24.19 2.86 0.19
N ASN A 35 25.44 2.58 0.56
CA ASN A 35 26.18 3.47 1.43
C ASN A 35 26.81 4.58 0.59
N VAL A 36 26.39 5.81 0.85
CA VAL A 36 26.93 7.02 0.17
C VAL A 36 28.42 7.23 0.51
N ALA A 37 28.84 6.84 1.71
CA ALA A 37 30.22 6.82 2.17
C ALA A 37 30.98 8.15 1.99
N GLY A 38 30.30 9.30 2.11
CA GLY A 38 30.88 10.63 1.94
C GLY A 38 31.12 11.05 0.48
N THR A 39 30.77 10.22 -0.50
CA THR A 39 31.02 10.52 -1.92
C THR A 39 30.17 11.68 -2.46
N ASP A 40 29.12 12.07 -1.76
CA ASP A 40 28.27 13.24 -2.05
C ASP A 40 28.86 14.57 -1.56
N GLN A 41 29.91 14.53 -0.72
CA GLN A 41 30.58 15.68 -0.13
C GLN A 41 31.87 16.02 -0.88
N ALA A 42 32.39 17.24 -0.66
CA ALA A 42 33.68 17.65 -1.18
C ALA A 42 34.81 16.77 -0.53
N PRO A 43 35.86 16.45 -1.32
CA PRO A 43 36.18 16.91 -2.65
C PRO A 43 35.49 16.12 -3.79
N ILE A 44 34.84 14.97 -3.50
CA ILE A 44 34.26 14.08 -4.53
C ILE A 44 33.01 14.69 -5.14
N SER A 45 32.08 15.16 -4.30
CA SER A 45 30.85 15.90 -4.67
C SER A 45 29.98 15.25 -5.75
N ALA A 46 29.97 13.92 -5.84
CA ALA A 46 29.13 13.18 -6.80
C ALA A 46 27.66 13.24 -6.39
N LYS A 47 26.87 14.00 -7.13
CA LYS A 47 25.45 14.25 -6.85
C LYS A 47 24.50 13.36 -7.61
N LYS A 48 24.92 12.82 -8.75
CA LYS A 48 24.08 12.04 -9.66
C LYS A 48 24.62 10.65 -9.88
N MET A 49 23.72 9.68 -9.78
CA MET A 49 24.03 8.28 -9.95
C MET A 49 23.25 7.69 -11.11
N LYS A 50 23.83 6.71 -11.76
CA LYS A 50 23.20 5.85 -12.77
C LYS A 50 23.15 4.42 -12.27
N LEU A 51 21.96 3.81 -12.34
CA LEU A 51 21.76 2.42 -11.99
C LEU A 51 21.58 1.59 -13.25
N LEU A 52 22.34 0.52 -13.35
CA LEU A 52 22.39 -0.40 -14.48
C LEU A 52 22.10 -1.82 -14.04
N LEU A 53 21.50 -2.62 -14.92
CA LEU A 53 21.24 -4.05 -14.73
C LEU A 53 22.04 -4.85 -15.76
N SER A 54 22.63 -5.92 -15.28
CA SER A 54 23.18 -7.02 -16.05
C SER A 54 22.24 -8.22 -15.97
N THR A 55 22.05 -8.93 -17.06
CA THR A 55 21.33 -10.22 -17.11
C THR A 55 22.24 -11.41 -17.38
N ASP A 56 23.56 -11.18 -17.49
CA ASP A 56 24.60 -12.16 -17.87
C ASP A 56 25.61 -12.46 -16.75
N GLY A 57 25.30 -12.08 -15.50
CA GLY A 57 26.18 -12.35 -14.36
C GLY A 57 27.13 -11.21 -14.02
N GLY A 58 27.00 -10.05 -14.69
CA GLY A 58 27.87 -8.89 -14.51
C GLY A 58 28.96 -8.79 -15.59
N GLU A 59 28.88 -9.58 -16.65
CA GLU A 59 29.77 -9.47 -17.80
C GLU A 59 29.50 -8.18 -18.56
N THR A 60 28.22 -7.87 -18.79
CA THR A 60 27.77 -6.59 -19.36
C THR A 60 26.69 -5.95 -18.54
N PHE A 61 26.64 -4.61 -18.51
CA PHE A 61 25.60 -3.82 -17.85
C PHE A 61 24.88 -2.95 -18.88
N SER A 62 24.11 -3.61 -19.75
CA SER A 62 23.50 -3.00 -20.92
C SER A 62 22.15 -2.33 -20.65
N ILE A 63 21.46 -2.70 -19.56
CA ILE A 63 20.12 -2.21 -19.25
C ILE A 63 20.22 -1.06 -18.26
N THR A 64 19.73 0.11 -18.65
CA THR A 64 19.66 1.27 -17.76
C THR A 64 18.35 1.25 -16.99
N LEU A 65 18.41 1.10 -15.67
CA LEU A 65 17.25 1.15 -14.78
C LEU A 65 16.87 2.59 -14.42
N ALA A 66 17.87 3.42 -14.16
CA ALA A 66 17.65 4.83 -13.84
C ALA A 66 18.90 5.67 -14.08
N THR A 67 18.70 6.96 -14.36
CA THR A 67 19.74 7.99 -14.50
C THR A 67 19.40 9.22 -13.68
N GLY A 68 20.40 10.03 -13.33
CA GLY A 68 20.20 11.26 -12.57
C GLY A 68 19.69 11.05 -11.15
N LEU A 69 19.83 9.83 -10.60
CA LEU A 69 19.40 9.53 -9.23
C LEU A 69 20.20 10.40 -8.23
N PRO A 70 19.56 11.07 -7.27
CA PRO A 70 20.28 11.74 -6.20
C PRO A 70 21.15 10.75 -5.42
N ASN A 71 22.39 11.13 -5.08
CA ASN A 71 23.28 10.30 -4.26
C ASN A 71 22.91 10.38 -2.76
N THR A 72 21.72 9.89 -2.41
CA THR A 72 21.13 9.95 -1.06
C THR A 72 21.04 8.61 -0.35
N GLY A 73 21.58 7.55 -0.96
CA GLY A 73 21.60 6.20 -0.36
C GLY A 73 20.38 5.33 -0.67
N LYS A 74 19.38 5.82 -1.43
CA LYS A 74 18.17 5.07 -1.73
C LYS A 74 17.56 5.49 -3.07
N ALA A 75 17.04 4.51 -3.82
CA ALA A 75 16.16 4.72 -4.97
C ALA A 75 15.11 3.61 -5.05
N VAL A 76 13.96 3.93 -5.65
CA VAL A 76 12.93 2.95 -6.03
C VAL A 76 12.93 2.87 -7.54
N ILE A 77 12.96 1.67 -8.08
CA ILE A 77 12.88 1.40 -9.53
C ILE A 77 11.78 0.39 -9.80
N GLU A 78 11.26 0.39 -11.00
CA GLU A 78 10.43 -0.66 -11.52
C GLU A 78 11.27 -1.66 -12.30
N VAL A 79 11.05 -2.96 -12.11
CA VAL A 79 11.78 -4.03 -12.83
C VAL A 79 11.29 -4.08 -14.27
N PRO A 80 12.16 -3.81 -15.27
CA PRO A 80 11.69 -3.70 -16.65
C PRO A 80 11.21 -5.04 -17.24
N ALA A 81 10.20 -4.97 -18.10
CA ALA A 81 9.78 -6.12 -18.89
C ALA A 81 10.94 -6.61 -19.81
N GLY A 82 10.96 -7.91 -20.10
CA GLY A 82 11.97 -8.53 -20.97
C GLY A 82 13.34 -8.73 -20.33
N THR A 83 13.47 -8.57 -19.02
CA THR A 83 14.74 -8.71 -18.28
C THR A 83 14.91 -10.06 -17.57
N LYS A 84 14.13 -11.09 -17.97
CA LYS A 84 14.19 -12.45 -17.39
C LYS A 84 15.61 -12.99 -17.33
N THR A 85 16.05 -13.39 -16.13
CA THR A 85 17.38 -13.94 -15.90
C THR A 85 17.46 -14.66 -14.54
N THR A 86 18.42 -15.59 -14.42
CA THR A 86 18.82 -16.18 -13.13
C THR A 86 20.18 -15.65 -12.66
N LYS A 87 20.78 -14.70 -13.41
CA LYS A 87 22.14 -14.18 -13.20
C LYS A 87 22.17 -12.65 -13.10
N GLY A 88 21.06 -12.03 -12.66
CA GLY A 88 20.98 -10.57 -12.55
C GLY A 88 22.01 -9.98 -11.61
N ARG A 89 22.61 -8.86 -12.00
CA ARG A 89 23.52 -8.06 -11.16
C ARG A 89 23.23 -6.57 -11.37
N LEU A 90 23.39 -5.78 -10.33
CA LEU A 90 23.24 -4.33 -10.37
C LEU A 90 24.61 -3.65 -10.33
N MET A 91 24.73 -2.58 -11.10
CA MET A 91 25.83 -1.62 -11.00
C MET A 91 25.26 -0.24 -10.72
N LEU A 92 25.68 0.37 -9.64
CA LEU A 92 25.44 1.78 -9.35
C LEU A 92 26.73 2.54 -9.56
N LYS A 93 26.72 3.53 -10.47
CA LYS A 93 27.90 4.33 -10.77
C LYS A 93 27.59 5.82 -10.75
N ALA A 94 28.59 6.63 -10.40
CA ALA A 94 28.51 8.08 -10.54
C ALA A 94 28.42 8.48 -12.02
N GLU A 95 27.63 9.51 -12.34
CA GLU A 95 27.53 10.04 -13.72
C GLU A 95 28.66 11.03 -14.02
N ASP A 96 29.11 11.74 -13.01
CA ASP A 96 30.10 12.81 -13.08
C ASP A 96 31.44 12.43 -12.40
N ASN A 97 31.63 11.14 -12.07
CA ASN A 97 32.83 10.62 -11.44
C ASN A 97 33.10 9.16 -11.90
N ILE A 98 34.23 8.57 -11.48
CA ILE A 98 34.70 7.26 -11.96
C ILE A 98 34.36 6.08 -11.04
N PHE A 99 33.85 6.31 -9.82
CA PHE A 99 33.56 5.23 -8.89
C PHE A 99 32.22 4.54 -9.18
N LEU A 100 32.15 3.27 -8.82
CA LEU A 100 30.97 2.44 -8.94
C LEU A 100 30.91 1.37 -7.84
N ALA A 101 29.75 0.75 -7.69
CA ALA A 101 29.55 -0.47 -6.89
C ALA A 101 28.71 -1.48 -7.65
N VAL A 102 28.99 -2.76 -7.45
CA VAL A 102 28.17 -3.86 -7.93
C VAL A 102 27.59 -4.58 -6.72
N ASN A 103 26.32 -4.99 -6.77
CA ASN A 103 25.70 -5.72 -5.67
C ASN A 103 26.37 -7.08 -5.41
N ALA A 104 26.28 -7.59 -4.18
CA ALA A 104 27.04 -8.77 -3.76
C ALA A 104 26.49 -10.10 -4.28
N ALA A 105 25.15 -10.23 -4.39
CA ALA A 105 24.51 -11.50 -4.71
C ALA A 105 23.75 -11.45 -6.05
N THR A 106 23.40 -12.62 -6.59
CA THR A 106 22.62 -12.73 -7.82
C THR A 106 21.15 -12.37 -7.61
N ILE A 107 20.54 -11.82 -8.66
CA ILE A 107 19.13 -11.50 -8.72
C ILE A 107 18.51 -12.43 -9.78
N THR A 108 17.48 -13.17 -9.39
CA THR A 108 16.62 -13.90 -10.33
C THR A 108 15.48 -12.98 -10.71
N ILE A 109 15.26 -12.76 -12.02
CA ILE A 109 14.13 -11.96 -12.51
C ILE A 109 13.19 -12.89 -13.27
N LYS A 110 11.93 -12.94 -12.85
CA LYS A 110 10.86 -13.75 -13.44
C LYS A 110 9.80 -12.88 -14.09
N GLU A 111 9.03 -13.49 -14.98
CA GLU A 111 7.77 -12.91 -15.45
C GLU A 111 6.75 -12.92 -14.31
N ASP A 112 5.85 -11.96 -14.34
CA ASP A 112 4.63 -12.01 -13.57
C ASP A 112 3.74 -13.12 -14.15
N THR A 113 3.21 -13.99 -13.29
CA THR A 113 2.41 -15.15 -13.69
C THR A 113 1.07 -15.10 -12.96
N ASP A 114 0.07 -15.71 -13.56
CA ASP A 114 -1.20 -16.00 -12.94
C ASP A 114 -1.10 -17.44 -12.43
N ASP A 115 -0.85 -17.60 -11.14
CA ASP A 115 -0.44 -18.92 -10.58
C ASP A 115 -1.63 -19.83 -10.26
N ASP A 116 -2.85 -19.28 -10.08
CA ASP A 116 -4.07 -20.03 -9.79
C ASP A 116 -5.10 -20.03 -10.94
N GLY A 117 -4.84 -19.22 -11.97
CA GLY A 117 -5.62 -19.21 -13.21
C GLY A 117 -6.92 -18.44 -13.13
N ASP A 118 -7.01 -17.46 -12.22
CA ASP A 118 -8.23 -16.66 -12.03
C ASP A 118 -8.32 -15.43 -12.96
N GLY A 119 -7.23 -15.12 -13.69
CA GLY A 119 -7.14 -14.01 -14.62
C GLY A 119 -6.47 -12.77 -14.03
N VAL A 120 -6.07 -12.79 -12.77
CA VAL A 120 -5.29 -11.75 -12.10
C VAL A 120 -3.84 -12.20 -11.96
N TYR A 121 -2.90 -11.34 -12.33
CA TYR A 121 -1.47 -11.66 -12.22
C TYR A 121 -0.98 -11.46 -10.79
N SER A 122 -0.07 -12.31 -10.31
CA SER A 122 0.37 -12.40 -8.91
C SER A 122 0.82 -11.09 -8.27
N LEU A 123 1.29 -10.10 -9.05
CA LEU A 123 1.63 -8.76 -8.54
C LEU A 123 0.43 -7.90 -8.14
N HIS A 124 -0.73 -8.23 -8.65
CA HIS A 124 -1.98 -7.48 -8.45
C HIS A 124 -3.07 -8.33 -7.82
N ASP A 125 -2.73 -9.60 -7.54
CA ASP A 125 -3.60 -10.60 -6.97
C ASP A 125 -3.49 -10.57 -5.45
N ASN A 126 -4.61 -10.36 -4.78
CA ASN A 126 -4.69 -10.34 -3.32
C ASN A 126 -4.77 -11.75 -2.71
N CYS A 127 -4.90 -12.81 -3.56
CA CYS A 127 -4.78 -14.22 -3.18
C CYS A 127 -3.97 -15.02 -4.22
N PRO A 128 -2.66 -14.82 -4.44
CA PRO A 128 -1.88 -15.31 -5.59
C PRO A 128 -1.86 -16.83 -5.82
N HIS A 129 -2.45 -17.61 -4.94
CA HIS A 129 -2.49 -19.08 -4.99
C HIS A 129 -3.89 -19.64 -4.75
N THR A 130 -4.92 -18.77 -4.69
CA THR A 130 -6.31 -19.16 -4.41
C THR A 130 -7.24 -18.43 -5.37
N TYR A 131 -7.85 -19.16 -6.29
CA TYR A 131 -8.74 -18.63 -7.33
C TYR A 131 -9.81 -17.68 -6.77
N ASN A 132 -9.71 -16.38 -7.08
CA ASN A 132 -10.65 -15.35 -6.64
C ASN A 132 -10.74 -14.16 -7.64
N PRO A 133 -11.28 -14.36 -8.84
CA PRO A 133 -11.27 -13.39 -9.93
C PRO A 133 -12.00 -12.07 -9.61
N ASP A 134 -12.79 -12.02 -8.56
CA ASP A 134 -13.48 -10.83 -8.08
C ASP A 134 -12.63 -9.97 -7.16
N GLN A 135 -11.49 -10.51 -6.67
CA GLN A 135 -10.52 -9.80 -5.84
C GLN A 135 -11.15 -9.11 -4.62
N THR A 136 -12.20 -9.75 -4.05
CA THR A 136 -12.86 -9.23 -2.86
C THR A 136 -11.89 -9.17 -1.70
N ASP A 137 -11.84 -8.05 -1.02
CA ASP A 137 -11.02 -7.75 0.15
C ASP A 137 -11.91 -6.92 1.09
N THR A 138 -12.41 -7.57 2.12
CA THR A 138 -13.50 -7.04 2.94
C THR A 138 -13.04 -5.99 3.93
N ASP A 139 -11.86 -6.14 4.52
CA ASP A 139 -11.31 -5.21 5.51
C ASP A 139 -10.29 -4.22 4.92
N GLY A 140 -9.82 -4.48 3.67
CA GLY A 140 -8.91 -3.59 2.95
C GLY A 140 -7.45 -3.71 3.39
N ASP A 141 -7.04 -4.84 3.96
CA ASP A 141 -5.67 -5.06 4.41
C ASP A 141 -4.73 -5.51 3.27
N GLY A 142 -5.29 -5.88 2.12
CA GLY A 142 -4.58 -6.33 0.91
C GLY A 142 -4.49 -7.84 0.78
N ILE A 143 -5.10 -8.62 1.69
CA ILE A 143 -5.33 -10.06 1.57
C ILE A 143 -6.78 -10.26 1.11
N GLY A 144 -7.00 -11.06 0.08
CA GLY A 144 -8.35 -11.31 -0.42
C GLY A 144 -9.14 -12.26 0.50
N ASP A 145 -10.45 -12.05 0.58
CA ASP A 145 -11.37 -12.86 1.40
C ASP A 145 -11.18 -14.38 1.19
N ALA A 146 -10.76 -14.80 0.00
CA ALA A 146 -10.59 -16.18 -0.35
C ALA A 146 -9.39 -16.86 0.33
N CYS A 147 -8.42 -16.11 0.79
CA CYS A 147 -7.20 -16.58 1.43
C CYS A 147 -6.90 -15.90 2.76
N ASP A 148 -7.83 -15.11 3.27
CA ASP A 148 -7.73 -14.39 4.52
C ASP A 148 -8.23 -15.24 5.70
N ASP A 149 -7.45 -15.30 6.76
CA ASP A 149 -7.81 -16.01 8.00
C ASP A 149 -8.69 -15.16 8.94
N ASP A 150 -8.83 -13.83 8.65
CA ASP A 150 -9.60 -12.86 9.46
C ASP A 150 -10.26 -11.83 8.51
N ILE A 151 -11.23 -12.30 7.73
CA ILE A 151 -11.86 -11.57 6.60
C ILE A 151 -12.35 -10.17 6.97
N ASP A 152 -12.69 -9.92 8.23
CA ASP A 152 -13.22 -8.62 8.64
C ASP A 152 -12.26 -7.77 9.47
N GLY A 153 -11.07 -8.30 9.74
CA GLY A 153 -10.00 -7.57 10.41
C GLY A 153 -10.31 -7.19 11.86
N ASP A 154 -11.25 -7.90 12.52
CA ASP A 154 -11.65 -7.61 13.89
C ASP A 154 -10.74 -8.25 14.96
N GLY A 155 -9.82 -9.11 14.54
CA GLY A 155 -8.86 -9.86 15.35
C GLY A 155 -9.39 -11.21 15.83
N ILE A 156 -10.53 -11.68 15.32
CA ILE A 156 -11.10 -13.00 15.57
C ILE A 156 -10.99 -13.82 14.28
N PRO A 157 -10.19 -14.91 14.26
CA PRO A 157 -10.07 -15.74 13.06
C PRO A 157 -11.42 -16.28 12.57
N ASN A 158 -11.60 -16.38 11.25
CA ASN A 158 -12.84 -16.86 10.61
C ASN A 158 -13.42 -18.14 11.22
N GLU A 159 -12.56 -19.08 11.67
CA GLU A 159 -13.00 -20.33 12.30
C GLU A 159 -13.70 -20.13 13.65
N GLN A 160 -13.46 -18.99 14.30
CA GLN A 160 -13.99 -18.64 15.63
C GLN A 160 -14.99 -17.50 15.55
N ASP A 161 -15.07 -16.84 14.39
CA ASP A 161 -15.97 -15.72 14.15
C ASP A 161 -17.32 -16.20 13.58
N ASN A 162 -18.39 -15.85 14.29
CA ASN A 162 -19.76 -16.10 13.86
C ASN A 162 -20.39 -14.89 13.15
N GLU A 163 -19.65 -13.79 12.97
CA GLU A 163 -20.15 -12.49 12.51
C GLU A 163 -19.46 -11.98 11.23
N ILE A 164 -18.72 -12.83 10.51
CA ILE A 164 -17.96 -12.50 9.27
C ILE A 164 -18.80 -11.68 8.24
N ASP A 165 -20.11 -11.92 8.19
CA ASP A 165 -21.02 -11.24 7.24
C ASP A 165 -21.74 -10.03 7.85
N GLU A 166 -21.48 -9.66 9.10
CA GLU A 166 -22.15 -8.56 9.73
C GLU A 166 -21.56 -7.19 9.33
N VAL A 167 -22.41 -6.17 9.27
CA VAL A 167 -21.96 -4.78 9.10
C VAL A 167 -21.17 -4.33 10.33
N LEU A 168 -19.99 -3.77 10.12
CA LEU A 168 -19.20 -3.13 11.18
C LEU A 168 -19.56 -1.65 11.24
N ILE A 169 -20.06 -1.24 12.40
CA ILE A 169 -20.56 0.12 12.63
C ILE A 169 -19.63 0.81 13.63
N PRO A 170 -18.83 1.81 13.21
CA PRO A 170 -17.90 2.49 14.10
C PRO A 170 -18.65 3.27 15.18
N ASN A 171 -18.03 3.38 16.35
CA ASN A 171 -18.57 4.13 17.47
C ASN A 171 -18.09 5.59 17.53
N ALA A 172 -17.26 6.02 16.58
CA ALA A 172 -16.76 7.40 16.47
C ALA A 172 -16.33 7.74 15.04
N PHE A 173 -16.38 9.03 14.68
CA PHE A 173 -15.74 9.57 13.49
C PHE A 173 -15.44 11.06 13.67
N THR A 174 -14.57 11.61 12.80
CA THR A 174 -13.98 12.95 12.98
C THR A 174 -14.06 13.77 11.69
N PRO A 175 -15.23 14.33 11.33
CA PRO A 175 -15.40 15.09 10.10
C PRO A 175 -14.79 16.51 10.21
N ASN A 176 -13.46 16.58 10.28
CA ASN A 176 -12.67 17.80 10.43
C ASN A 176 -12.06 18.29 9.10
N GLY A 177 -12.18 17.50 8.01
CA GLY A 177 -11.71 17.85 6.67
C GLY A 177 -10.22 17.52 6.44
N ASP A 178 -9.62 16.66 7.24
CA ASP A 178 -8.22 16.24 7.09
C ASP A 178 -8.03 15.03 6.14
N GLY A 179 -9.15 14.46 5.64
CA GLY A 179 -9.17 13.29 4.77
C GLY A 179 -9.20 11.96 5.51
N ILE A 180 -9.24 11.96 6.85
CA ILE A 180 -9.26 10.75 7.67
C ILE A 180 -10.55 10.74 8.50
N ASN A 181 -11.38 9.71 8.35
CA ASN A 181 -12.65 9.54 9.06
C ASN A 181 -13.61 10.75 8.94
N ASP A 182 -13.55 11.47 7.81
CA ASP A 182 -14.43 12.62 7.53
C ASP A 182 -15.88 12.21 7.28
N PHE A 183 -16.11 10.95 6.96
CA PHE A 183 -17.43 10.38 6.75
C PHE A 183 -17.67 9.24 7.73
N TYR A 184 -18.94 9.08 8.14
CA TYR A 184 -19.34 7.95 8.98
C TYR A 184 -19.42 6.69 8.12
N THR A 185 -18.31 5.94 8.09
CA THR A 185 -18.15 4.77 7.23
C THR A 185 -18.62 3.51 7.96
N ILE A 186 -19.71 2.95 7.51
CA ILE A 186 -20.22 1.64 7.93
C ILE A 186 -19.67 0.62 6.94
N ILE A 187 -18.77 -0.23 7.39
CA ILE A 187 -18.15 -1.26 6.57
C ILE A 187 -19.22 -2.28 6.18
N ARG A 188 -19.25 -2.68 4.91
CA ARG A 188 -20.24 -3.60 4.30
C ARG A 188 -21.66 -3.05 4.17
N ALA A 189 -21.89 -1.75 4.38
CA ALA A 189 -23.21 -1.15 4.12
C ALA A 189 -23.65 -1.35 2.66
N GLU A 190 -22.72 -1.41 1.72
CA GLU A 190 -22.93 -1.63 0.28
C GLU A 190 -23.55 -2.99 -0.06
N ARG A 191 -23.34 -4.01 0.79
CA ARG A 191 -23.97 -5.34 0.62
C ARG A 191 -25.49 -5.32 0.84
N TYR A 192 -26.00 -4.23 1.43
CA TYR A 192 -27.40 -4.06 1.76
C TYR A 192 -28.00 -2.87 0.99
N PRO A 193 -28.37 -3.02 -0.28
CA PRO A 193 -28.83 -1.90 -1.13
C PRO A 193 -30.09 -1.21 -0.62
N HIS A 194 -30.86 -1.87 0.25
CA HIS A 194 -32.06 -1.34 0.89
C HIS A 194 -31.85 -0.91 2.34
N ASN A 195 -30.59 -0.76 2.75
CA ASN A 195 -30.25 -0.32 4.10
C ASN A 195 -30.80 1.08 4.41
N THR A 196 -30.97 1.38 5.68
CA THR A 196 -31.33 2.73 6.16
C THR A 196 -30.55 3.06 7.42
N LEU A 197 -29.85 4.21 7.40
CA LEU A 197 -29.19 4.78 8.57
C LEU A 197 -30.06 5.88 9.17
N TYR A 198 -30.26 5.83 10.49
CA TYR A 198 -30.86 6.88 11.29
C TYR A 198 -29.86 7.32 12.35
N ILE A 199 -29.76 8.63 12.60
CA ILE A 199 -28.99 9.21 13.70
C ILE A 199 -29.92 10.06 14.55
N TYR A 200 -29.83 9.86 15.87
CA TYR A 200 -30.64 10.58 16.85
C TYR A 200 -29.74 11.33 17.83
N ASP A 201 -30.21 12.49 18.28
CA ASP A 201 -29.59 13.17 19.43
C ASP A 201 -29.90 12.45 20.76
N THR A 202 -29.30 12.92 21.85
CA THR A 202 -29.52 12.33 23.20
C THR A 202 -30.93 12.52 23.74
N LEU A 203 -31.75 13.35 23.09
CA LEU A 203 -33.16 13.56 23.43
C LEU A 203 -34.10 12.67 22.58
N GLY A 204 -33.53 11.90 21.64
CA GLY A 204 -34.28 11.03 20.73
C GLY A 204 -34.83 11.73 19.49
N ASN A 205 -34.42 12.96 19.20
CA ASN A 205 -34.80 13.62 17.95
C ASN A 205 -33.94 13.10 16.79
N GLU A 206 -34.59 12.77 15.67
CA GLU A 206 -33.87 12.39 14.44
C GLU A 206 -33.13 13.61 13.87
N VAL A 207 -31.81 13.49 13.74
CA VAL A 207 -30.94 14.54 13.19
C VAL A 207 -30.43 14.22 11.80
N TYR A 208 -30.39 12.92 11.44
CA TYR A 208 -30.02 12.47 10.09
C TYR A 208 -30.73 11.16 9.74
N ARG A 209 -31.07 11.02 8.44
CA ARG A 209 -31.61 9.80 7.86
C ARG A 209 -31.12 9.66 6.43
N ALA A 210 -30.76 8.44 6.03
CA ALA A 210 -30.50 8.09 4.64
C ALA A 210 -30.97 6.66 4.34
N GLU A 211 -31.74 6.51 3.27
CA GLU A 211 -32.10 5.22 2.66
C GLU A 211 -31.05 4.88 1.60
N GLY A 212 -30.61 3.62 1.52
CA GLY A 212 -29.49 3.20 0.69
C GLY A 212 -28.21 3.96 1.06
N TYR A 213 -27.86 3.97 2.35
CA TYR A 213 -26.70 4.68 2.87
C TYR A 213 -25.40 4.17 2.21
N LYS A 214 -24.57 5.09 1.74
CA LYS A 214 -23.30 4.84 1.01
C LYS A 214 -22.14 5.60 1.64
N ASN A 215 -22.07 5.64 2.97
CA ASN A 215 -20.99 6.27 3.71
C ASN A 215 -20.79 7.77 3.40
N GLN A 216 -21.89 8.51 3.18
CA GLN A 216 -21.84 9.92 2.78
C GLN A 216 -22.11 10.93 3.91
N TRP A 217 -22.44 10.48 5.14
CA TRP A 217 -22.72 11.40 6.23
C TRP A 217 -21.45 11.93 6.88
N ASN A 218 -21.37 13.25 7.02
CA ASN A 218 -20.21 13.99 7.51
C ASN A 218 -20.54 14.88 8.72
N GLY A 219 -21.49 14.49 9.56
CA GLY A 219 -21.82 15.20 10.80
C GLY A 219 -22.77 16.38 10.64
N TYR A 220 -23.48 16.47 9.50
CA TYR A 220 -24.49 17.50 9.30
C TYR A 220 -25.91 16.95 9.51
N HIS A 221 -26.76 17.76 10.12
CA HIS A 221 -28.18 17.53 10.20
C HIS A 221 -28.81 17.59 8.79
N THR A 222 -29.93 16.91 8.58
CA THR A 222 -30.70 16.94 7.30
C THR A 222 -31.06 18.35 6.84
N ASN A 223 -31.15 19.34 7.74
CA ASN A 223 -31.39 20.74 7.41
C ASN A 223 -30.12 21.53 7.02
N GLY A 224 -28.98 20.85 6.88
CA GLY A 224 -27.70 21.44 6.47
C GLY A 224 -26.91 22.16 7.57
N LYS A 225 -27.35 22.09 8.83
CA LYS A 225 -26.58 22.65 9.97
C LYS A 225 -25.59 21.60 10.50
N ARG A 226 -24.39 22.04 10.81
CA ARG A 226 -23.38 21.20 11.48
C ARG A 226 -23.88 20.81 12.87
N LEU A 227 -23.82 19.52 13.18
CA LEU A 227 -24.19 19.03 14.50
C LEU A 227 -23.12 19.37 15.54
N PRO A 228 -23.48 19.60 16.80
CA PRO A 228 -22.49 19.74 17.88
C PRO A 228 -21.64 18.49 18.04
N GLN A 229 -20.40 18.67 18.48
CA GLN A 229 -19.59 17.56 19.00
C GLN A 229 -20.30 16.91 20.17
N GLY A 230 -20.32 15.57 20.21
CA GLY A 230 -20.99 14.86 21.28
C GLY A 230 -21.41 13.44 20.93
N VAL A 231 -22.22 12.87 21.80
CA VAL A 231 -22.75 11.50 21.66
C VAL A 231 -24.08 11.53 20.94
N TYR A 232 -24.25 10.64 19.99
CA TYR A 232 -25.47 10.39 19.23
C TYR A 232 -25.82 8.91 19.30
N GLN A 233 -27.06 8.57 19.00
CA GLN A 233 -27.48 7.19 18.83
C GLN A 233 -27.64 6.91 17.33
N TYR A 234 -27.10 5.80 16.85
CA TYR A 234 -27.39 5.30 15.51
C TYR A 234 -28.37 4.13 15.57
N LEU A 235 -29.11 3.99 14.49
CA LEU A 235 -29.88 2.82 14.14
C LEU A 235 -29.63 2.53 12.67
N PHE A 236 -29.08 1.35 12.39
CA PHE A 236 -28.82 0.88 11.03
C PHE A 236 -29.67 -0.35 10.74
N SER A 237 -30.52 -0.26 9.72
CA SER A 237 -31.34 -1.36 9.23
C SER A 237 -30.75 -1.88 7.92
N THR A 238 -30.56 -3.18 7.79
CA THR A 238 -29.99 -3.81 6.59
C THR A 238 -31.01 -3.96 5.45
N ASP A 239 -32.30 -4.02 5.75
CA ASP A 239 -33.38 -4.26 4.78
C ASP A 239 -34.40 -3.11 4.69
N GLY A 240 -34.15 -2.00 5.42
CA GLY A 240 -35.09 -0.88 5.55
C GLY A 240 -36.29 -1.17 6.45
N SER A 241 -36.42 -2.40 6.99
CA SER A 241 -37.43 -2.76 8.00
C SER A 241 -36.85 -2.55 9.39
N LYS A 242 -37.71 -2.27 10.36
CA LYS A 242 -37.26 -2.16 11.76
C LYS A 242 -37.10 -3.53 12.46
N GLN A 243 -37.05 -4.61 11.72
CA GLN A 243 -36.94 -5.97 12.27
C GLN A 243 -35.50 -6.49 12.29
N GLN A 244 -34.65 -5.99 11.37
CA GLN A 244 -33.21 -6.28 11.32
C GLN A 244 -32.45 -4.96 11.49
N GLU A 245 -32.31 -4.51 12.73
CA GLU A 245 -31.64 -3.26 13.04
C GLU A 245 -30.52 -3.46 14.06
N LYS A 246 -29.37 -2.82 13.76
CA LYS A 246 -28.29 -2.64 14.73
C LYS A 246 -28.40 -1.25 15.35
N ARG A 247 -28.22 -1.15 16.67
CA ARG A 247 -28.29 0.10 17.41
C ARG A 247 -27.05 0.26 18.28
N GLY A 248 -26.58 1.50 18.39
CA GLY A 248 -25.44 1.80 19.26
C GLY A 248 -25.27 3.29 19.46
N TRP A 249 -24.16 3.61 20.11
CA TRP A 249 -23.76 4.98 20.36
C TRP A 249 -22.63 5.38 19.45
N LEU A 250 -22.66 6.62 19.01
CA LEU A 250 -21.68 7.24 18.12
C LEU A 250 -21.16 8.51 18.78
N TYR A 251 -19.84 8.67 18.79
CA TYR A 251 -19.20 9.91 19.20
C TYR A 251 -18.76 10.72 17.99
N LEU A 252 -19.33 11.92 17.82
CA LEU A 252 -18.96 12.89 16.81
C LEU A 252 -17.94 13.86 17.40
N ASN A 253 -16.75 13.91 16.80
CA ASN A 253 -15.66 14.81 17.20
C ASN A 253 -15.18 15.62 15.98
N TYR A 254 -14.53 16.80 16.20
CA TYR A 254 -14.04 17.66 15.12
C TYR A 254 -12.58 18.03 15.32
#